data_2483077f30ca9c888ae8fc03fa4885e1
#
_entry.id   2483077f30ca9c888ae8fc03fa4885e1
#
_cell.length_a   1.000
_cell.length_b   1.000
_cell.length_c   1.000
_cell.angle_alpha   90.00
_cell.angle_beta   90.00
_cell.angle_gamma   90.00
#
_symmetry.space_group_name_H-M   'P 1'
#
loop_
_entity.id
_entity.type
_entity.pdbx_description
1 polymer ?
#
loop_
_entity_poly.entity_id
_entity_poly.type
_entity_poly.pdbx_seq_one_letter_code
_entity_poly.pdbx_strand_id
1 'polypeptide(L)'
;MVSIIIPILNEEKGIRRIQENLKTLEGEFEVIFSDGGSTDRTLERIDPDFRVVHSPRGRGIQMNTGAKEAQGDVLFFVHSDVLLKKDVLLQIPDKIKRGEAAGCLKIVFDSSHILMRICGFMSNLRVKLRRIVFADQGILIQKKLFEKMGGMPQMPLMED
;
A
#
# COMPACT_ATOMS: atom_id res chain seq x y z
N MET A 1 -12.10 -5.45 9.34
CA MET A 1 -11.73 -5.63 7.91
C MET A 1 -10.60 -4.67 7.54
N VAL A 2 -9.68 -5.08 6.64
CA VAL A 2 -8.57 -4.26 6.13
C VAL A 2 -8.89 -3.81 4.71
N SER A 3 -8.69 -2.51 4.39
CA SER A 3 -8.76 -2.01 3.01
C SER A 3 -7.35 -1.78 2.48
N ILE A 4 -6.94 -2.58 1.50
CA ILE A 4 -5.67 -2.44 0.79
C ILE A 4 -5.87 -1.44 -0.34
N ILE A 5 -5.13 -0.33 -0.29
CA ILE A 5 -5.22 0.77 -1.24
C ILE A 5 -3.92 0.83 -2.03
N ILE A 6 -4.02 0.71 -3.33
CA ILE A 6 -2.87 0.63 -4.24
C ILE A 6 -2.98 1.76 -5.28
N PRO A 7 -2.20 2.84 -5.14
CA PRO A 7 -2.10 3.86 -6.19
C PRO A 7 -1.41 3.27 -7.41
N ILE A 8 -2.01 3.48 -8.58
CA ILE A 8 -1.50 2.99 -9.87
C ILE A 8 -1.47 4.11 -10.91
N LEU A 9 -0.45 4.07 -11.75
CA LEU A 9 -0.35 4.95 -12.93
C LEU A 9 0.59 4.30 -13.95
N ASN A 10 0.07 3.88 -15.11
CA ASN A 10 0.82 3.23 -16.18
C ASN A 10 1.62 1.99 -15.72
N GLU A 11 0.94 1.07 -15.06
CA GLU A 11 1.50 -0.15 -14.45
C GLU A 11 1.22 -1.42 -15.28
N GLU A 12 1.01 -1.29 -16.61
CA GLU A 12 0.62 -2.44 -17.44
C GLU A 12 1.54 -3.66 -17.33
N LYS A 13 2.82 -3.46 -16.99
CA LYS A 13 3.81 -4.54 -16.86
C LYS A 13 3.74 -5.24 -15.51
N GLY A 14 3.43 -4.49 -14.44
CA GLY A 14 3.45 -4.98 -13.05
C GLY A 14 2.09 -5.42 -12.53
N ILE A 15 1.00 -4.89 -13.07
CA ILE A 15 -0.34 -5.02 -12.51
C ILE A 15 -0.81 -6.49 -12.36
N ARG A 16 -0.42 -7.39 -13.24
CA ARG A 16 -0.77 -8.81 -13.12
C ARG A 16 -0.08 -9.47 -11.93
N ARG A 17 1.21 -9.17 -11.73
CA ARG A 17 2.01 -9.75 -10.64
C ARG A 17 1.44 -9.39 -9.28
N ILE A 18 1.04 -8.12 -9.08
CA ILE A 18 0.44 -7.70 -7.81
C ILE A 18 -0.93 -8.36 -7.60
N GLN A 19 -1.76 -8.45 -8.62
CA GLN A 19 -3.06 -9.12 -8.52
C GLN A 19 -2.94 -10.59 -8.14
N GLU A 20 -2.01 -11.32 -8.75
CA GLU A 20 -1.71 -12.71 -8.40
C GLU A 20 -1.29 -12.83 -6.94
N ASN A 21 -0.43 -11.93 -6.45
CA ASN A 21 -0.03 -11.91 -5.05
C ASN A 21 -1.21 -11.60 -4.12
N LEU A 22 -2.05 -10.61 -4.44
CA LEU A 22 -3.22 -10.26 -3.64
C LEU A 22 -4.20 -11.44 -3.49
N LYS A 23 -4.39 -12.25 -4.53
CA LYS A 23 -5.23 -13.45 -4.50
C LYS A 23 -4.69 -14.56 -3.57
N THR A 24 -3.42 -14.49 -3.16
CA THR A 24 -2.84 -15.45 -2.20
C THR A 24 -3.02 -15.04 -0.75
N LEU A 25 -3.44 -13.82 -0.46
CA LEU A 25 -3.53 -13.31 0.91
C LEU A 25 -4.62 -13.98 1.71
N GLU A 26 -4.36 -14.20 2.99
CA GLU A 26 -5.31 -14.75 3.95
C GLU A 26 -5.86 -13.66 4.87
N GLY A 27 -7.15 -13.74 5.18
CA GLY A 27 -7.84 -12.80 6.07
C GLY A 27 -9.01 -12.11 5.41
N GLU A 28 -9.64 -11.21 6.14
CA GLU A 28 -10.77 -10.43 5.66
C GLU A 28 -10.31 -9.05 5.18
N PHE A 29 -10.36 -8.82 3.88
CA PHE A 29 -9.88 -7.59 3.26
C PHE A 29 -10.65 -7.25 1.98
N GLU A 30 -10.54 -6.00 1.57
CA GLU A 30 -10.88 -5.52 0.23
C GLU A 30 -9.65 -4.91 -0.44
N VAL A 31 -9.66 -4.83 -1.77
CA VAL A 31 -8.61 -4.19 -2.56
C VAL A 31 -9.21 -3.06 -3.38
N ILE A 32 -8.56 -1.89 -3.34
CA ILE A 32 -8.94 -0.71 -4.10
C ILE A 32 -7.72 -0.23 -4.89
N PHE A 33 -7.74 -0.38 -6.20
CA PHE A 33 -6.79 0.26 -7.09
C PHE A 33 -7.23 1.71 -7.33
N SER A 34 -6.38 2.66 -6.98
CA SER A 34 -6.63 4.08 -7.21
C SER A 34 -5.82 4.57 -8.41
N ASP A 35 -6.50 4.68 -9.56
CA ASP A 35 -5.88 5.05 -10.83
C ASP A 35 -5.72 6.57 -10.95
N GLY A 36 -4.51 7.02 -11.23
CA GLY A 36 -4.14 8.42 -11.43
C GLY A 36 -4.28 8.90 -12.88
N GLY A 37 -5.06 8.21 -13.72
CA GLY A 37 -5.24 8.52 -15.12
C GLY A 37 -4.28 7.76 -16.03
N SER A 38 -4.19 6.45 -15.88
CA SER A 38 -3.40 5.57 -16.76
C SER A 38 -3.82 5.69 -18.22
N THR A 39 -2.83 5.77 -19.10
CA THR A 39 -2.99 5.89 -20.56
C THR A 39 -2.53 4.66 -21.33
N ASP A 40 -1.92 3.71 -20.61
CA ASP A 40 -1.52 2.41 -21.13
C ASP A 40 -2.63 1.34 -20.91
N ARG A 41 -2.30 0.09 -21.03
CA ARG A 41 -3.24 -1.02 -20.86
C ARG A 41 -3.42 -1.48 -19.40
N THR A 42 -3.07 -0.63 -18.42
CA THR A 42 -3.18 -0.96 -16.99
C THR A 42 -4.60 -1.37 -16.63
N LEU A 43 -5.57 -0.51 -16.93
CA LEU A 43 -6.99 -0.72 -16.57
C LEU A 43 -7.59 -1.96 -17.25
N GLU A 44 -7.23 -2.21 -18.52
CA GLU A 44 -7.68 -3.40 -19.25
C GLU A 44 -7.19 -4.72 -18.64
N ARG A 45 -6.11 -4.66 -17.86
CA ARG A 45 -5.46 -5.84 -17.26
C ARG A 45 -5.86 -6.07 -15.82
N ILE A 46 -6.66 -5.17 -15.23
CA ILE A 46 -7.21 -5.38 -13.89
C ILE A 46 -8.38 -6.36 -13.99
N ASP A 47 -8.32 -7.38 -13.15
CA ASP A 47 -9.40 -8.37 -13.00
C ASP A 47 -10.66 -7.65 -12.51
N PRO A 48 -11.84 -7.90 -13.10
CA PRO A 48 -13.10 -7.29 -12.69
C PRO A 48 -13.51 -7.50 -11.25
N ASP A 49 -12.94 -8.49 -10.57
CA ASP A 49 -13.18 -8.75 -9.14
C ASP A 49 -12.53 -7.68 -8.23
N PHE A 50 -11.59 -6.89 -8.76
CA PHE A 50 -10.98 -5.80 -8.01
C PHE A 50 -11.66 -4.47 -8.27
N ARG A 51 -11.86 -3.71 -7.20
CA ARG A 51 -12.42 -2.38 -7.29
C ARG A 51 -11.40 -1.38 -7.81
N VAL A 52 -11.78 -0.60 -8.82
CA VAL A 52 -10.98 0.52 -9.35
C VAL A 52 -11.70 1.82 -9.07
N VAL A 53 -10.95 2.82 -8.59
CA VAL A 53 -11.41 4.20 -8.41
C VAL A 53 -10.51 5.16 -9.19
N HIS A 54 -11.12 6.14 -9.86
CA HIS A 54 -10.36 7.16 -10.59
C HIS A 54 -10.06 8.35 -9.69
N SER A 55 -8.85 8.86 -9.77
CA SER A 55 -8.40 10.04 -9.04
C SER A 55 -7.57 10.96 -9.94
N PRO A 56 -7.43 12.23 -9.59
CA PRO A 56 -6.39 13.05 -10.18
C PRO A 56 -5.01 12.43 -9.95
N ARG A 57 -4.05 12.69 -10.85
CA ARG A 57 -2.67 12.26 -10.70
C ARG A 57 -2.06 12.83 -9.43
N GLY A 58 -1.32 11.99 -8.72
CA GLY A 58 -0.65 12.36 -7.48
C GLY A 58 -0.79 11.27 -6.43
N ARG A 59 0.35 10.67 -6.01
CA ARG A 59 0.34 9.52 -5.10
C ARG A 59 -0.46 9.77 -3.82
N GLY A 60 -0.27 10.93 -3.17
CA GLY A 60 -1.05 11.31 -1.98
C GLY A 60 -2.54 11.50 -2.28
N ILE A 61 -2.87 12.05 -3.47
CA ILE A 61 -4.26 12.24 -3.93
C ILE A 61 -4.91 10.88 -4.18
N GLN A 62 -4.22 9.98 -4.87
CA GLN A 62 -4.70 8.62 -5.13
C GLN A 62 -4.93 7.84 -3.84
N MET A 63 -4.00 7.91 -2.87
CA MET A 63 -4.16 7.29 -1.56
C MET A 63 -5.39 7.85 -0.82
N ASN A 64 -5.58 9.16 -0.83
CA ASN A 64 -6.74 9.81 -0.22
C ASN A 64 -8.06 9.43 -0.90
N THR A 65 -8.06 9.32 -2.22
CA THR A 65 -9.23 8.89 -2.99
C THR A 65 -9.60 7.46 -2.65
N GLY A 66 -8.64 6.54 -2.65
CA GLY A 66 -8.87 5.15 -2.25
C GLY A 66 -9.34 5.03 -0.79
N ALA A 67 -8.78 5.84 0.12
CA ALA A 67 -9.18 5.84 1.53
C ALA A 67 -10.63 6.29 1.77
N LYS A 68 -11.13 7.23 0.99
CA LYS A 68 -12.54 7.67 1.04
C LYS A 68 -13.51 6.55 0.67
N GLU A 69 -13.12 5.73 -0.29
CA GLU A 69 -13.91 4.62 -0.82
C GLU A 69 -13.78 3.33 0.02
N ALA A 70 -12.81 3.29 0.93
CA ALA A 70 -12.52 2.15 1.78
C ALA A 70 -13.64 1.88 2.79
N GLN A 71 -14.00 0.61 2.98
CA GLN A 71 -15.02 0.17 3.95
C GLN A 71 -14.41 -0.39 5.23
N GLY A 72 -13.11 -0.76 5.20
CA GLY A 72 -12.40 -1.32 6.34
C GLY A 72 -12.03 -0.28 7.40
N ASP A 73 -11.88 -0.75 8.64
CA ASP A 73 -11.46 0.06 9.78
C ASP A 73 -9.95 0.37 9.77
N VAL A 74 -9.20 -0.40 8.98
CA VAL A 74 -7.76 -0.26 8.82
C VAL A 74 -7.45 -0.04 7.35
N LEU A 75 -6.73 1.04 7.05
CA LEU A 75 -6.21 1.34 5.73
C LEU A 75 -4.79 0.78 5.62
N PHE A 76 -4.53 0.09 4.53
CA PHE A 76 -3.22 -0.46 4.22
C PHE A 76 -2.79 0.03 2.84
N PHE A 77 -1.92 1.04 2.82
CA PHE A 77 -1.38 1.60 1.59
C PHE A 77 -0.18 0.79 1.13
N VAL A 78 -0.24 0.27 -0.08
CA VAL A 78 0.77 -0.60 -0.69
C VAL A 78 1.10 -0.10 -2.08
N HIS A 79 2.38 -0.12 -2.46
CA HIS A 79 2.81 0.17 -3.83
C HIS A 79 2.53 -1.00 -4.77
N SER A 80 2.34 -0.70 -6.05
CA SER A 80 2.06 -1.68 -7.11
C SER A 80 3.19 -2.70 -7.35
N ASP A 81 4.42 -2.40 -6.94
CA ASP A 81 5.60 -3.26 -7.06
C ASP A 81 5.93 -4.07 -5.80
N VAL A 82 5.16 -3.89 -4.73
CA VAL A 82 5.36 -4.59 -3.45
C VAL A 82 4.59 -5.91 -3.44
N LEU A 83 5.28 -7.00 -3.10
CA LEU A 83 4.66 -8.30 -2.86
C LEU A 83 4.49 -8.54 -1.37
N LEU A 84 3.29 -8.91 -0.98
CA LEU A 84 2.90 -9.16 0.40
C LEU A 84 3.04 -10.64 0.74
N LYS A 85 3.44 -10.93 1.98
CA LYS A 85 3.39 -12.30 2.50
C LYS A 85 1.94 -12.73 2.71
N LYS A 86 1.64 -13.99 2.42
CA LYS A 86 0.31 -14.58 2.48
C LYS A 86 -0.42 -14.32 3.82
N ASP A 87 0.29 -14.38 4.92
CA ASP A 87 -0.20 -14.26 6.30
C ASP A 87 -0.14 -12.84 6.89
N VAL A 88 0.27 -11.84 6.08
CA VAL A 88 0.53 -10.48 6.58
C VAL A 88 -0.68 -9.85 7.24
N LEU A 89 -1.87 -10.08 6.69
CA LEU A 89 -3.11 -9.48 7.19
C LEU A 89 -3.58 -10.12 8.50
N LEU A 90 -3.23 -11.37 8.77
CA LEU A 90 -3.62 -12.07 10.00
C LEU A 90 -3.01 -11.45 11.26
N GLN A 91 -1.90 -10.74 11.13
CA GLN A 91 -1.20 -10.09 12.25
C GLN A 91 -1.80 -8.72 12.62
N ILE A 92 -2.60 -8.12 11.74
CA ILE A 92 -3.12 -6.75 11.90
C ILE A 92 -4.13 -6.64 13.05
N PRO A 93 -5.13 -7.54 13.20
CA PRO A 93 -6.12 -7.44 14.25
C PRO A 93 -5.51 -7.42 15.66
N ASP A 94 -4.47 -8.23 15.89
CA ASP A 94 -3.82 -8.30 17.20
C ASP A 94 -3.02 -7.04 17.52
N LYS A 95 -2.40 -6.41 16.52
CA LYS A 95 -1.72 -5.13 16.68
C LYS A 95 -2.70 -4.01 17.02
N ILE A 96 -3.82 -3.96 16.33
CA ILE A 96 -4.90 -2.99 16.63
C ILE A 96 -5.45 -3.18 18.05
N LYS A 97 -5.68 -4.43 18.48
CA LYS A 97 -6.11 -4.73 19.86
C LYS A 97 -5.11 -4.28 20.91
N ARG A 98 -3.80 -4.30 20.61
CA ARG A 98 -2.73 -3.78 21.48
C ARG A 98 -2.64 -2.24 21.49
N GLY A 99 -3.51 -1.54 20.75
CA GLY A 99 -3.54 -0.09 20.69
C GLY A 99 -2.58 0.52 19.67
N GLU A 100 -2.00 -0.27 18.76
CA GLU A 100 -1.19 0.25 17.67
C GLU A 100 -2.10 0.95 16.65
N ALA A 101 -2.02 2.28 16.58
CA ALA A 101 -2.88 3.07 15.70
C ALA A 101 -2.34 3.18 14.27
N ALA A 102 -1.01 3.02 14.09
CA ALA A 102 -0.33 3.05 12.80
C ALA A 102 0.93 2.17 12.84
N GLY A 103 1.36 1.72 11.66
CA GLY A 103 2.56 0.90 11.51
C GLY A 103 3.01 0.78 10.07
N CYS A 104 4.08 0.03 9.85
CA CYS A 104 4.54 -0.33 8.51
C CYS A 104 5.11 -1.76 8.49
N LEU A 105 5.30 -2.28 7.29
CA LEU A 105 5.95 -3.56 7.09
C LEU A 105 7.48 -3.44 7.13
N LYS A 106 8.14 -4.55 7.41
CA LYS A 106 9.56 -4.69 7.14
C LYS A 106 9.76 -4.91 5.65
N ILE A 107 10.65 -4.11 5.04
CA ILE A 107 11.04 -4.30 3.66
C ILE A 107 12.10 -5.38 3.55
N VAL A 108 11.94 -6.26 2.57
CA VAL A 108 12.93 -7.24 2.14
C VAL A 108 13.01 -7.16 0.62
N PHE A 109 14.20 -6.85 0.10
CA PHE A 109 14.40 -6.81 -1.34
C PHE A 109 14.57 -8.23 -1.89
N ASP A 110 13.86 -8.54 -2.96
CA ASP A 110 13.99 -9.81 -3.71
C ASP A 110 15.25 -9.78 -4.58
N SER A 111 16.41 -9.77 -3.90
CA SER A 111 17.72 -9.74 -4.55
C SER A 111 18.78 -10.43 -3.70
N SER A 112 19.61 -11.26 -4.34
CA SER A 112 20.77 -11.89 -3.73
C SER A 112 21.95 -10.92 -3.52
N HIS A 113 21.90 -9.73 -4.10
CA HIS A 113 22.98 -8.75 -4.05
C HIS A 113 23.17 -8.21 -2.63
N ILE A 114 24.41 -8.26 -2.12
CA ILE A 114 24.73 -7.86 -0.74
C ILE A 114 24.32 -6.41 -0.42
N LEU A 115 24.48 -5.48 -1.38
CA LEU A 115 24.09 -4.08 -1.21
C LEU A 115 22.59 -3.94 -0.98
N MET A 116 21.73 -4.71 -1.68
CA MET A 116 20.28 -4.67 -1.47
C MET A 116 19.89 -5.19 -0.09
N ARG A 117 20.60 -6.19 0.43
CA ARG A 117 20.39 -6.67 1.82
C ARG A 117 20.76 -5.59 2.83
N ILE A 118 21.87 -4.87 2.62
CA ILE A 118 22.28 -3.74 3.46
C ILE A 118 21.23 -2.61 3.39
N CYS A 119 20.77 -2.25 2.20
CA CYS A 119 19.71 -1.25 2.02
C CYS A 119 18.42 -1.62 2.77
N GLY A 120 17.99 -2.88 2.68
CA GLY A 120 16.82 -3.38 3.43
C GLY A 120 17.02 -3.28 4.94
N PHE A 121 18.19 -3.69 5.44
CA PHE A 121 18.52 -3.56 6.85
C PHE A 121 18.51 -2.10 7.32
N MET A 122 19.16 -1.19 6.58
CA MET A 122 19.20 0.24 6.90
C MET A 122 17.82 0.90 6.86
N SER A 123 16.96 0.53 5.89
CA SER A 123 15.59 1.00 5.80
C SER A 123 14.77 0.59 7.03
N ASN A 124 14.86 -0.67 7.43
CA ASN A 124 14.17 -1.17 8.61
C ASN A 124 14.72 -0.56 9.92
N LEU A 125 16.05 -0.33 10.00
CA LEU A 125 16.69 0.31 11.16
C LEU A 125 16.24 1.78 11.30
N ARG A 126 16.11 2.51 10.18
CA ARG A 126 15.58 3.88 10.17
C ARG A 126 14.20 3.96 10.79
N VAL A 127 13.28 3.04 10.42
CA VAL A 127 11.95 3.00 11.02
C VAL A 127 12.03 2.77 12.52
N LYS A 128 12.83 1.80 12.94
CA LYS A 128 12.99 1.46 14.37
C LYS A 128 13.53 2.62 15.22
N LEU A 129 14.52 3.36 14.68
CA LEU A 129 15.21 4.42 15.43
C LEU A 129 14.53 5.79 15.29
N ARG A 130 14.06 6.14 14.09
CA ARG A 130 13.56 7.47 13.78
C ARG A 130 12.05 7.52 13.56
N ARG A 131 11.37 6.37 13.50
CA ARG A 131 9.93 6.26 13.20
C ARG A 131 9.52 6.93 11.87
N ILE A 132 10.47 7.02 10.92
CA ILE A 132 10.24 7.56 9.58
C ILE A 132 9.98 6.38 8.64
N VAL A 133 8.78 6.36 8.07
CA VAL A 133 8.32 5.35 7.12
C VAL A 133 8.28 5.96 5.72
N PHE A 134 8.75 5.22 4.73
CA PHE A 134 8.54 5.55 3.33
C PHE A 134 7.39 4.72 2.76
N ALA A 135 6.78 5.20 1.69
CA ALA A 135 5.60 4.58 1.11
C ALA A 135 5.83 3.15 0.61
N ASP A 136 7.06 2.82 0.18
CA ASP A 136 7.51 1.48 -0.24
C ASP A 136 7.46 0.42 0.87
N GLN A 137 7.37 0.83 2.13
CA GLN A 137 7.29 -0.07 3.27
C GLN A 137 5.86 -0.51 3.63
N GLY A 138 4.87 -0.10 2.86
CA GLY A 138 3.46 -0.36 3.17
C GLY A 138 3.03 0.28 4.49
N ILE A 139 2.13 1.22 4.44
CA ILE A 139 1.66 2.00 5.59
C ILE A 139 0.33 1.44 6.07
N LEU A 140 0.27 1.04 7.32
CA LEU A 140 -0.94 0.62 8.02
C LEU A 140 -1.38 1.72 8.97
N ILE A 141 -2.65 2.10 8.92
CA ILE A 141 -3.21 3.13 9.81
C ILE A 141 -4.70 2.85 10.06
N GLN A 142 -5.16 3.08 11.27
CA GLN A 142 -6.60 3.06 11.56
C GLN A 142 -7.30 4.17 10.78
N LYS A 143 -8.41 3.86 10.11
CA LYS A 143 -9.16 4.81 9.26
C LYS A 143 -9.54 6.08 10.03
N LYS A 144 -10.03 5.94 11.26
CA LYS A 144 -10.37 7.08 12.13
C LYS A 144 -9.18 8.01 12.39
N LEU A 145 -7.97 7.46 12.58
CA LEU A 145 -6.77 8.26 12.77
C LEU A 145 -6.37 8.96 11.48
N PHE A 146 -6.43 8.26 10.35
CA PHE A 146 -6.16 8.82 9.02
C PHE A 146 -7.06 10.02 8.71
N GLU A 147 -8.35 9.89 8.96
CA GLU A 147 -9.33 10.97 8.79
C GLU A 147 -9.05 12.15 9.72
N LYS A 148 -8.73 11.88 11.00
CA LYS A 148 -8.37 12.91 11.99
C LYS A 148 -7.09 13.69 11.60
N MET A 149 -6.15 13.03 10.93
CA MET A 149 -4.92 13.68 10.44
C MET A 149 -5.14 14.51 9.17
N GLY A 150 -6.29 14.43 8.53
CA GLY A 150 -6.58 15.11 7.27
C GLY A 150 -6.09 14.38 6.03
N GLY A 151 -5.72 13.11 6.17
CA GLY A 151 -5.25 12.28 5.07
C GLY A 151 -3.74 12.41 4.77
N MET A 152 -3.33 11.91 3.61
CA MET A 152 -1.96 12.07 3.10
C MET A 152 -1.73 13.48 2.59
N PRO A 153 -0.55 14.07 2.83
CA PRO A 153 -0.18 15.37 2.27
C PRO A 153 -0.27 15.35 0.74
N GLN A 154 -0.90 16.36 0.17
CA GLN A 154 -0.95 16.55 -1.28
C GLN A 154 0.24 17.41 -1.71
N MET A 155 1.43 16.83 -1.70
CA MET A 155 2.63 17.53 -2.15
C MET A 155 2.96 17.07 -3.58
N PRO A 156 3.23 18.01 -4.50
CA PRO A 156 3.68 17.67 -5.86
C PRO A 156 5.19 17.29 -5.86
N LEU A 157 5.58 16.33 -5.01
CA LEU A 157 6.98 15.97 -4.83
C LEU A 157 7.23 14.53 -5.28
N MET A 158 8.17 14.37 -6.21
CA MET A 158 8.77 13.11 -6.66
C MET A 158 7.80 12.13 -7.30
N GLU A 159 7.23 12.51 -8.42
CA GLU A 159 6.43 11.64 -9.28
C GLU A 159 7.18 11.20 -10.55
N ASP A 160 8.51 11.21 -10.53
CA ASP A 160 9.33 10.69 -11.63
C ASP A 160 9.90 9.31 -11.28
#